data_1763a7e0fb5c275bba0eb30c62b632e1
#
_entry.id   1763a7e0fb5c275bba0eb30c62b632e1
#
_cell.length_a   1.000
_cell.length_b   1.000
_cell.length_c   1.000
_cell.angle_alpha   90.00
_cell.angle_beta   90.00
_cell.angle_gamma   90.00
#
_symmetry.space_group_name_H-M   'P 1'
#
loop_
_entity.id
_entity.type
_entity.pdbx_description
1 polymer ?
#
loop_
_entity_poly.entity_id
_entity_poly.type
_entity_poly.pdbx_seq_one_letter_code
_entity_poly.pdbx_strand_id
1 'polypeptide(L)'
;GLFEHPHKDADPEKEARYILCPEHRALAREAAAASCVLLKNDKVLPIRPSQKVAFIGPYIDNYEICSSWAVTGHPEDSVTIRQAAKELLPDSDLTFCHGTTLLPRDHVFAGFAEPNRAEEFYADVFADPEKALADAVAAAKAADVVILCLGEHYLQTGEATSRTELSLPENQMELFRAVK
;
A
#
# COMPACT_ATOMS: atom_id res chain seq x y z
N GLY A 1 -7.72 36.85 -21.61
CA GLY A 1 -8.19 36.25 -22.54
C GLY A 1 -8.74 34.83 -22.62
N LEU A 2 -9.49 34.33 -21.56
CA LEU A 2 -10.08 32.98 -21.63
C LEU A 2 -11.23 32.87 -22.62
N PHE A 3 -11.90 33.98 -22.93
CA PHE A 3 -12.95 33.98 -23.94
C PHE A 3 -12.39 33.93 -25.36
N GLU A 4 -11.24 34.57 -25.59
CA GLU A 4 -10.56 34.59 -26.88
C GLU A 4 -9.75 33.33 -27.12
N HIS A 5 -9.23 32.74 -26.03
CA HIS A 5 -8.35 31.56 -26.08
C HIS A 5 -8.74 30.53 -24.99
N PRO A 6 -9.92 29.91 -25.09
CA PRO A 6 -10.42 29.01 -24.05
C PRO A 6 -9.56 27.74 -23.86
N HIS A 7 -8.78 27.36 -24.86
CA HIS A 7 -7.93 26.16 -24.86
C HIS A 7 -6.43 26.46 -24.78
N LYS A 8 -6.06 27.68 -24.38
CA LYS A 8 -4.65 28.13 -24.37
C LYS A 8 -3.71 27.25 -23.53
N ASP A 9 -4.25 26.57 -22.52
CA ASP A 9 -3.51 25.70 -21.61
C ASP A 9 -3.72 24.20 -21.89
N ALA A 10 -4.56 23.86 -22.88
CA ALA A 10 -4.76 22.48 -23.35
C ALA A 10 -3.66 22.10 -24.34
N ASP A 11 -2.54 21.68 -23.82
CA ASP A 11 -1.34 21.33 -24.59
C ASP A 11 -0.86 19.92 -24.19
N PRO A 12 -1.10 18.90 -25.04
CA PRO A 12 -0.68 17.53 -24.76
C PRO A 12 0.84 17.34 -24.63
N GLU A 13 1.65 18.15 -25.34
CA GLU A 13 3.10 18.08 -25.22
C GLU A 13 3.56 18.65 -23.86
N LYS A 14 2.91 19.71 -23.42
CA LYS A 14 3.13 20.28 -22.10
C LYS A 14 2.70 19.31 -20.99
N GLU A 15 1.54 18.68 -21.14
CA GLU A 15 1.07 17.64 -20.23
C GLU A 15 2.09 16.51 -20.10
N ALA A 16 2.50 15.91 -21.21
CA ALA A 16 3.49 14.82 -21.23
C ALA A 16 4.85 15.22 -20.63
N ARG A 17 5.19 16.51 -20.68
CA ARG A 17 6.45 17.03 -20.11
C ARG A 17 6.40 17.18 -18.61
N TYR A 18 5.25 17.54 -18.04
CA TYR A 18 5.14 17.92 -16.62
C TYR A 18 4.46 16.86 -15.76
N ILE A 19 3.49 16.10 -16.28
CA ILE A 19 2.82 15.04 -15.51
C ILE A 19 3.83 13.92 -15.25
N LEU A 20 3.98 13.53 -13.98
CA LEU A 20 4.90 12.48 -13.53
C LEU A 20 6.36 12.66 -13.95
N CYS A 21 6.80 13.90 -14.24
CA CYS A 21 8.20 14.16 -14.53
C CYS A 21 9.10 13.77 -13.34
N PRO A 22 10.41 13.47 -13.60
CA PRO A 22 11.32 13.01 -12.54
C PRO A 22 11.39 13.95 -11.35
N GLU A 23 11.34 15.27 -11.57
CA GLU A 23 11.38 16.28 -10.52
C GLU A 23 10.15 16.21 -9.62
N HIS A 24 8.96 16.06 -10.19
CA HIS A 24 7.71 15.93 -9.42
C HIS A 24 7.67 14.60 -8.65
N ARG A 25 8.14 13.52 -9.24
CA ARG A 25 8.23 12.21 -8.55
C ARG A 25 9.23 12.26 -7.40
N ALA A 26 10.37 12.94 -7.57
CA ALA A 26 11.35 13.12 -6.50
C ALA A 26 10.78 13.94 -5.34
N LEU A 27 10.07 15.04 -5.64
CA LEU A 27 9.40 15.84 -4.63
C LEU A 27 8.29 15.07 -3.91
N ALA A 28 7.49 14.29 -4.63
CA ALA A 28 6.45 13.44 -4.04
C ALA A 28 7.05 12.40 -3.09
N ARG A 29 8.18 11.79 -3.45
CA ARG A 29 8.92 10.86 -2.59
C ARG A 29 9.44 11.54 -1.32
N GLU A 30 10.02 12.72 -1.45
CA GLU A 30 10.49 13.50 -0.30
C GLU A 30 9.34 13.85 0.65
N ALA A 31 8.21 14.34 0.11
CA ALA A 31 7.02 14.65 0.87
C ALA A 31 6.46 13.41 1.59
N ALA A 32 6.38 12.27 0.91
CA ALA A 32 5.94 11.01 1.50
C ALA A 32 6.86 10.57 2.65
N ALA A 33 8.18 10.62 2.45
CA ALA A 33 9.13 10.29 3.51
C ALA A 33 9.02 11.23 4.71
N ALA A 34 8.84 12.53 4.47
CA ALA A 34 8.66 13.53 5.52
C ALA A 34 7.32 13.40 6.26
N SER A 35 6.32 12.78 5.66
CA SER A 35 5.01 12.54 6.30
C SER A 35 5.00 11.34 7.25
N CYS A 36 6.01 10.48 7.19
CA CYS A 36 6.11 9.32 8.08
C CYS A 36 6.38 9.73 9.52
N VAL A 37 5.62 9.16 10.46
CA VAL A 37 5.78 9.42 11.90
C VAL A 37 6.32 8.17 12.59
N LEU A 38 7.53 8.24 13.12
CA LEU A 38 8.14 7.17 13.91
C LEU A 38 7.62 7.23 15.34
N LEU A 39 6.61 6.42 15.66
CA LEU A 39 5.98 6.40 16.99
C LEU A 39 6.87 5.77 18.05
N LYS A 40 7.62 4.73 17.69
CA LYS A 40 8.50 3.98 18.60
C LYS A 40 9.61 3.29 17.81
N ASN A 41 10.83 3.28 18.35
CA ASN A 41 11.93 2.49 17.82
C ASN A 41 12.85 1.98 18.93
N ASP A 42 12.72 0.71 19.27
CA ASP A 42 13.59 0.04 20.24
C ASP A 42 14.80 -0.61 19.54
N LYS A 43 15.49 0.16 18.70
CA LYS A 43 16.69 -0.25 17.93
C LYS A 43 16.44 -1.27 16.81
N VAL A 44 15.19 -1.40 16.33
CA VAL A 44 14.84 -2.23 15.17
C VAL A 44 15.27 -1.52 13.89
N LEU A 45 15.01 -0.21 13.80
CA LEU A 45 15.41 0.62 12.67
C LEU A 45 16.71 1.40 12.98
N PRO A 46 17.56 1.63 11.98
CA PRO A 46 17.42 1.24 10.56
C PRO A 46 17.66 -0.25 10.34
N ILE A 47 17.06 -0.80 9.27
CA ILE A 47 17.35 -2.16 8.79
C ILE A 47 18.82 -2.19 8.38
N ARG A 48 19.54 -3.25 8.80
CA ARG A 48 20.95 -3.42 8.48
C ARG A 48 21.10 -4.27 7.21
N PRO A 49 22.14 -4.03 6.41
CA PRO A 49 22.46 -4.89 5.28
C PRO A 49 22.56 -6.37 5.70
N SER A 50 22.18 -7.27 4.80
CA SER A 50 22.22 -8.72 4.97
C SER A 50 21.27 -9.31 6.03
N GLN A 51 20.36 -8.52 6.59
CA GLN A 51 19.28 -9.06 7.42
C GLN A 51 18.25 -9.80 6.58
N LYS A 52 17.64 -10.82 7.17
CA LYS A 52 16.43 -11.46 6.63
C LYS A 52 15.23 -10.60 7.00
N VAL A 53 14.54 -10.06 6.01
CA VAL A 53 13.42 -9.16 6.23
C VAL A 53 12.16 -9.75 5.61
N ALA A 54 11.14 -9.97 6.43
CA ALA A 54 9.82 -10.39 5.97
C ALA A 54 8.88 -9.18 5.90
N PHE A 55 8.39 -8.88 4.72
CA PHE A 55 7.29 -7.94 4.48
C PHE A 55 6.00 -8.72 4.47
N ILE A 56 5.09 -8.42 5.39
CA ILE A 56 3.85 -9.18 5.59
C ILE A 56 2.66 -8.23 5.65
N GLY A 57 1.62 -8.53 4.90
CA GLY A 57 0.39 -7.77 4.92
C GLY A 57 -0.14 -7.37 3.54
N PRO A 58 -1.37 -6.84 3.49
CA PRO A 58 -2.07 -6.60 2.23
C PRO A 58 -1.51 -5.45 1.39
N TYR A 59 -0.72 -4.53 1.98
CA TYR A 59 -0.16 -3.39 1.23
C TYR A 59 1.18 -3.66 0.55
N ILE A 60 1.67 -4.89 0.52
CA ILE A 60 2.98 -5.21 -0.10
C ILE A 60 2.98 -4.88 -1.59
N ASP A 61 1.96 -5.30 -2.31
CA ASP A 61 1.82 -5.19 -3.76
C ASP A 61 0.67 -4.28 -4.20
N ASN A 62 -0.16 -3.84 -3.26
CA ASN A 62 -1.30 -2.99 -3.58
C ASN A 62 -0.83 -1.59 -3.95
N TYR A 63 -1.11 -1.17 -5.18
CA TYR A 63 -0.83 0.17 -5.70
C TYR A 63 -2.03 1.11 -5.62
N GLU A 64 -3.20 0.66 -5.14
CA GLU A 64 -4.38 1.50 -4.89
C GLU A 64 -4.23 2.29 -3.58
N ILE A 65 -3.20 3.14 -3.51
CA ILE A 65 -2.85 3.94 -2.33
C ILE A 65 -3.31 5.39 -2.42
N CYS A 66 -3.90 5.78 -3.55
CA CYS A 66 -4.51 7.08 -3.70
C CYS A 66 -5.85 7.14 -2.94
N SER A 67 -6.19 8.28 -2.35
CA SER A 67 -7.46 8.42 -1.64
C SER A 67 -8.65 8.38 -2.60
N SER A 68 -9.86 8.19 -2.06
CA SER A 68 -11.13 8.23 -2.81
C SER A 68 -11.35 9.54 -3.58
N TRP A 69 -10.63 10.61 -3.23
CA TRP A 69 -10.68 11.90 -3.91
C TRP A 69 -9.70 12.02 -5.08
N ALA A 70 -8.89 11.02 -5.34
CA ALA A 70 -8.08 10.91 -6.56
C ALA A 70 -8.97 10.47 -7.72
N VAL A 71 -9.76 11.40 -8.24
CA VAL A 71 -10.79 11.15 -9.28
C VAL A 71 -10.20 10.68 -10.59
N THR A 72 -8.96 11.07 -10.87
CA THR A 72 -8.22 10.68 -12.07
C THR A 72 -6.79 10.28 -11.72
N GLY A 73 -6.21 9.44 -12.55
CA GLY A 73 -4.84 8.96 -12.38
C GLY A 73 -4.74 7.49 -12.74
N HIS A 74 -3.52 7.02 -12.74
CA HIS A 74 -3.20 5.63 -13.01
C HIS A 74 -2.61 5.02 -11.73
N PRO A 75 -3.35 4.18 -10.99
CA PRO A 75 -2.86 3.56 -9.76
C PRO A 75 -1.52 2.85 -9.94
N GLU A 76 -1.28 2.26 -11.13
CA GLU A 76 -0.05 1.59 -11.54
C GLU A 76 1.18 2.51 -11.62
N ASP A 77 1.00 3.82 -11.62
CA ASP A 77 2.09 4.79 -11.49
C ASP A 77 2.64 4.90 -10.06
N SER A 78 1.93 4.33 -9.10
CA SER A 78 2.37 4.25 -7.70
C SER A 78 3.45 3.20 -7.52
N VAL A 79 4.43 3.49 -6.65
CA VAL A 79 5.49 2.54 -6.29
C VAL A 79 5.01 1.69 -5.13
N THR A 80 4.96 0.37 -5.30
CA THR A 80 4.56 -0.56 -4.23
C THR A 80 5.67 -0.74 -3.20
N ILE A 81 5.30 -1.21 -2.00
CA ILE A 81 6.28 -1.52 -0.94
C ILE A 81 7.28 -2.56 -1.42
N ARG A 82 6.83 -3.60 -2.14
CA ARG A 82 7.72 -4.63 -2.71
C ARG A 82 8.74 -4.05 -3.67
N GLN A 83 8.31 -3.15 -4.56
CA GLN A 83 9.22 -2.49 -5.52
C GLN A 83 10.28 -1.66 -4.78
N ALA A 84 9.84 -0.81 -3.85
CA ALA A 84 10.73 0.03 -3.06
C ALA A 84 11.69 -0.79 -2.17
N ALA A 85 11.21 -1.87 -1.55
CA ALA A 85 12.04 -2.75 -0.72
C ALA A 85 13.17 -3.41 -1.52
N LYS A 86 12.86 -3.94 -2.72
CA LYS A 86 13.86 -4.53 -3.60
C LYS A 86 14.90 -3.53 -4.07
N GLU A 87 14.50 -2.28 -4.31
CA GLU A 87 15.41 -1.20 -4.72
C GLU A 87 16.31 -0.74 -3.56
N LEU A 88 15.75 -0.58 -2.35
CA LEU A 88 16.44 0.03 -1.21
C LEU A 88 17.23 -0.97 -0.35
N LEU A 89 16.91 -2.26 -0.44
CA LEU A 89 17.52 -3.33 0.35
C LEU A 89 18.09 -4.44 -0.55
N PRO A 90 18.95 -4.13 -1.53
CA PRO A 90 19.41 -5.10 -2.53
C PRO A 90 20.26 -6.23 -1.93
N ASP A 91 20.89 -5.98 -0.78
CA ASP A 91 21.79 -6.93 -0.10
C ASP A 91 21.09 -7.73 1.00
N SER A 92 19.78 -7.57 1.18
CA SER A 92 18.97 -8.26 2.19
C SER A 92 18.23 -9.45 1.60
N ASP A 93 18.00 -10.47 2.41
CA ASP A 93 17.13 -11.60 2.06
C ASP A 93 15.68 -11.20 2.33
N LEU A 94 14.92 -10.96 1.25
CA LEU A 94 13.57 -10.40 1.31
C LEU A 94 12.52 -11.47 1.05
N THR A 95 11.63 -11.66 2.01
CA THR A 95 10.44 -12.51 1.90
C THR A 95 9.18 -11.63 1.89
N PHE A 96 8.19 -11.99 1.06
CA PHE A 96 6.95 -11.25 0.91
C PHE A 96 5.75 -12.20 1.00
N CYS A 97 4.85 -11.95 1.95
CA CYS A 97 3.64 -12.74 2.17
C CYS A 97 2.45 -11.82 2.47
N HIS A 98 1.32 -11.98 1.77
CA HIS A 98 0.13 -11.20 2.08
C HIS A 98 -0.46 -11.61 3.44
N GLY A 99 -0.64 -12.90 3.68
CA GLY A 99 -1.18 -13.45 4.92
C GLY A 99 -2.67 -13.16 5.15
N THR A 100 -3.18 -12.08 4.60
CA THR A 100 -4.58 -11.66 4.63
C THR A 100 -4.88 -10.68 3.51
N THR A 101 -6.16 -10.38 3.30
CA THR A 101 -6.64 -9.32 2.40
C THR A 101 -6.72 -7.97 3.13
N LEU A 102 -6.87 -6.88 2.36
CA LEU A 102 -7.02 -5.53 2.94
C LEU A 102 -8.30 -5.38 3.76
N LEU A 103 -9.40 -5.96 3.28
CA LEU A 103 -10.69 -6.01 3.95
C LEU A 103 -11.18 -7.45 4.05
N PRO A 104 -12.08 -7.77 5.00
CA PRO A 104 -12.78 -9.06 5.01
C PRO A 104 -13.40 -9.36 3.64
N ARG A 105 -13.41 -10.62 3.24
CA ARG A 105 -13.87 -11.07 1.92
C ARG A 105 -15.33 -10.68 1.61
N ASP A 106 -16.16 -10.63 2.64
CA ASP A 106 -17.58 -10.31 2.58
C ASP A 106 -17.86 -8.82 2.82
N HIS A 107 -16.82 -7.98 2.85
CA HIS A 107 -16.99 -6.55 3.05
C HIS A 107 -17.73 -5.91 1.88
N VAL A 108 -18.75 -5.15 2.19
CA VAL A 108 -19.56 -4.38 1.23
C VAL A 108 -19.40 -2.89 1.50
N PHE A 109 -18.99 -2.15 0.48
CA PHE A 109 -18.95 -0.69 0.56
C PHE A 109 -20.36 -0.10 0.45
N ALA A 110 -20.73 0.74 1.41
CA ALA A 110 -21.99 1.48 1.35
C ALA A 110 -21.89 2.61 0.31
N GLY A 111 -22.76 2.59 -0.69
CA GLY A 111 -22.98 3.72 -1.59
C GLY A 111 -22.20 3.76 -2.89
N PHE A 112 -21.11 3.02 -3.04
CA PHE A 112 -20.34 2.94 -4.28
C PHE A 112 -20.11 1.49 -4.66
N ALA A 113 -20.66 1.04 -5.77
CA ALA A 113 -20.42 -0.29 -6.32
C ALA A 113 -19.12 -0.30 -7.13
N GLU A 114 -17.99 0.00 -6.50
CA GLU A 114 -16.71 -0.27 -7.11
C GLU A 114 -16.46 -1.78 -7.10
N PRO A 115 -15.98 -2.36 -8.21
CA PRO A 115 -15.59 -3.75 -8.21
C PRO A 115 -14.47 -3.96 -7.19
N ASN A 116 -14.67 -4.92 -6.30
CA ASN A 116 -13.64 -5.31 -5.37
C ASN A 116 -12.50 -5.99 -6.14
N ARG A 117 -11.42 -5.26 -6.42
CA ARG A 117 -10.23 -5.77 -7.12
C ARG A 117 -9.35 -6.64 -6.21
N ALA A 118 -9.86 -7.04 -5.06
CA ALA A 118 -9.10 -7.83 -4.09
C ALA A 118 -8.54 -9.14 -4.68
N GLU A 119 -9.25 -9.77 -5.61
CA GLU A 119 -8.77 -10.99 -6.27
C GLU A 119 -7.50 -10.76 -7.11
N GLU A 120 -7.33 -9.58 -7.66
CA GLU A 120 -6.13 -9.22 -8.43
C GLU A 120 -4.88 -9.17 -7.56
N PHE A 121 -5.01 -8.62 -6.34
CA PHE A 121 -3.86 -8.45 -5.43
C PHE A 121 -3.63 -9.67 -4.53
N TYR A 122 -4.67 -10.39 -4.17
CA TYR A 122 -4.64 -11.39 -3.09
C TYR A 122 -5.07 -12.78 -3.57
N ALA A 123 -4.72 -13.16 -4.80
CA ALA A 123 -5.06 -14.45 -5.38
C ALA A 123 -4.59 -15.64 -4.52
N ASP A 124 -3.44 -15.52 -3.87
CA ASP A 124 -2.89 -16.50 -2.94
C ASP A 124 -3.78 -16.67 -1.70
N VAL A 125 -4.26 -15.58 -1.12
CA VAL A 125 -5.15 -15.58 0.05
C VAL A 125 -6.53 -16.12 -0.33
N PHE A 126 -7.04 -15.76 -1.51
CA PHE A 126 -8.33 -16.29 -1.98
C PHE A 126 -8.30 -17.78 -2.30
N ALA A 127 -7.16 -18.29 -2.78
CA ALA A 127 -6.99 -19.71 -3.07
C ALA A 127 -6.99 -20.57 -1.79
N ASP A 128 -6.25 -20.13 -0.76
CA ASP A 128 -6.14 -20.85 0.52
C ASP A 128 -5.79 -19.86 1.65
N PRO A 129 -6.79 -19.30 2.34
CA PRO A 129 -6.56 -18.31 3.42
C PRO A 129 -5.77 -18.88 4.60
N GLU A 130 -6.00 -20.14 4.95
CA GLU A 130 -5.30 -20.78 6.08
C GLU A 130 -3.83 -20.98 5.76
N LYS A 131 -3.53 -21.41 4.55
CA LYS A 131 -2.15 -21.54 4.07
C LYS A 131 -1.47 -20.19 3.98
N ALA A 132 -2.13 -19.15 3.44
CA ALA A 132 -1.57 -17.82 3.35
C ALA A 132 -1.17 -17.26 4.73
N LEU A 133 -2.03 -17.43 5.73
CA LEU A 133 -1.73 -17.06 7.12
C LEU A 133 -0.56 -17.89 7.69
N ALA A 134 -0.56 -19.21 7.45
CA ALA A 134 0.52 -20.08 7.93
C ALA A 134 1.88 -19.73 7.29
N ASP A 135 1.91 -19.42 5.99
CA ASP A 135 3.09 -18.98 5.27
C ASP A 135 3.62 -17.64 5.85
N ALA A 136 2.73 -16.70 6.16
CA ALA A 136 3.10 -15.43 6.80
C ALA A 136 3.73 -15.65 8.19
N VAL A 137 3.15 -16.53 9.00
CA VAL A 137 3.71 -16.90 10.31
C VAL A 137 5.06 -17.59 10.17
N ALA A 138 5.23 -18.47 9.19
CA ALA A 138 6.51 -19.13 8.91
C ALA A 138 7.57 -18.12 8.47
N ALA A 139 7.22 -17.20 7.59
CA ALA A 139 8.10 -16.11 7.15
C ALA A 139 8.52 -15.21 8.32
N ALA A 140 7.58 -14.84 9.20
CA ALA A 140 7.88 -14.04 10.39
C ALA A 140 8.89 -14.74 11.32
N LYS A 141 8.73 -16.05 11.55
CA LYS A 141 9.64 -16.85 12.40
C LYS A 141 11.04 -17.01 11.80
N ALA A 142 11.17 -16.96 10.48
CA ALA A 142 12.43 -17.11 9.77
C ALA A 142 13.22 -15.80 9.59
N ALA A 143 12.57 -14.66 9.82
CA ALA A 143 13.13 -13.33 9.59
C ALA A 143 13.83 -12.76 10.83
N ASP A 144 14.85 -11.92 10.60
CA ASP A 144 15.46 -11.08 11.64
C ASP A 144 14.60 -9.84 11.95
N VAL A 145 13.89 -9.35 10.92
CA VAL A 145 12.98 -8.20 11.02
C VAL A 145 11.69 -8.50 10.26
N VAL A 146 10.56 -8.21 10.88
CA VAL A 146 9.24 -8.28 10.25
C VAL A 146 8.70 -6.87 10.05
N ILE A 147 8.29 -6.56 8.83
CA ILE A 147 7.60 -5.33 8.47
C ILE A 147 6.15 -5.67 8.13
N LEU A 148 5.24 -5.25 9.01
CA LEU A 148 3.81 -5.41 8.77
C LEU A 148 3.27 -4.24 7.95
N CYS A 149 2.78 -4.55 6.74
CA CYS A 149 2.23 -3.60 5.78
C CYS A 149 0.70 -3.59 5.88
N LEU A 150 0.19 -2.94 6.93
CA LEU A 150 -1.22 -2.92 7.30
C LEU A 150 -1.81 -1.52 7.12
N GLY A 151 -3.11 -1.43 6.96
CA GLY A 151 -3.79 -0.14 6.82
C GLY A 151 -5.25 -0.26 6.47
N GLU A 152 -5.89 0.89 6.26
CA GLU A 152 -7.28 0.98 5.83
C GLU A 152 -7.38 1.04 4.31
N HIS A 153 -8.46 0.51 3.76
CA HIS A 153 -8.78 0.65 2.35
C HIS A 153 -9.18 2.10 2.04
N TYR A 154 -8.81 2.60 0.86
CA TYR A 154 -9.09 4.00 0.46
C TYR A 154 -10.58 4.36 0.45
N LEU A 155 -11.49 3.39 0.24
CA LEU A 155 -12.93 3.58 0.32
C LEU A 155 -13.51 3.50 1.75
N GLN A 156 -12.70 3.26 2.77
CA GLN A 156 -13.17 3.30 4.16
C GLN A 156 -13.20 4.71 4.74
N THR A 157 -12.64 5.69 4.03
CA THR A 157 -12.60 7.10 4.43
C THR A 157 -13.05 8.00 3.28
N GLY A 158 -13.57 9.17 3.58
CA GLY A 158 -14.03 10.14 2.59
C GLY A 158 -15.53 10.38 2.62
N GLU A 159 -16.09 10.89 1.52
CA GLU A 159 -17.51 11.19 1.41
C GLU A 159 -18.37 9.93 1.51
N ALA A 160 -19.49 10.03 2.21
CA ALA A 160 -20.43 8.94 2.47
C ALA A 160 -19.84 7.74 3.22
N THR A 161 -18.68 7.88 3.85
CA THR A 161 -18.05 6.86 4.68
C THR A 161 -17.80 7.36 6.09
N SER A 162 -17.82 6.46 7.06
CA SER A 162 -17.53 6.78 8.45
C SER A 162 -16.92 5.57 9.16
N ARG A 163 -16.07 5.87 10.16
CA ARG A 163 -15.49 4.88 11.05
C ARG A 163 -15.89 5.19 12.47
N THR A 164 -16.42 4.19 13.16
CA THR A 164 -16.81 4.29 14.58
C THR A 164 -15.71 3.81 15.51
N GLU A 165 -14.71 3.11 14.97
CA GLU A 165 -13.58 2.55 15.73
C GLU A 165 -12.26 2.93 15.07
N LEU A 166 -11.21 3.11 15.89
CA LEU A 166 -9.85 3.44 15.48
C LEU A 166 -8.96 2.18 15.38
N SER A 167 -9.56 1.03 15.09
CA SER A 167 -8.87 -0.24 14.90
C SER A 167 -8.62 -0.52 13.41
N LEU A 168 -7.60 -1.32 13.11
CA LEU A 168 -7.47 -1.93 11.79
C LEU A 168 -8.62 -2.94 11.55
N PRO A 169 -8.93 -3.28 10.28
CA PRO A 169 -9.86 -4.37 9.97
C PRO A 169 -9.51 -5.66 10.72
N GLU A 170 -10.51 -6.40 11.18
CA GLU A 170 -10.29 -7.55 12.08
C GLU A 170 -9.41 -8.64 11.46
N ASN A 171 -9.56 -8.92 10.17
CA ASN A 171 -8.69 -9.86 9.46
C ASN A 171 -7.21 -9.45 9.48
N GLN A 172 -6.89 -8.16 9.47
CA GLN A 172 -5.54 -7.65 9.63
C GLN A 172 -5.07 -7.74 11.10
N MET A 173 -5.99 -7.55 12.06
CA MET A 173 -5.70 -7.74 13.48
C MET A 173 -5.45 -9.22 13.82
N GLU A 174 -6.13 -10.15 13.14
CA GLU A 174 -5.85 -11.58 13.23
C GLU A 174 -4.44 -11.91 12.74
N LEU A 175 -4.06 -11.41 11.56
CA LEU A 175 -2.70 -11.54 11.05
C LEU A 175 -1.67 -10.97 12.03
N PHE A 176 -1.89 -9.76 12.55
CA PHE A 176 -0.99 -9.15 13.53
C PHE A 176 -0.80 -10.02 14.76
N ARG A 177 -1.88 -10.59 15.31
CA ARG A 177 -1.81 -11.46 16.50
C ARG A 177 -1.08 -12.78 16.21
N ALA A 178 -1.24 -13.31 14.99
CA ALA A 178 -0.63 -14.57 14.59
C ALA A 178 0.90 -14.45 14.37
N VAL A 179 1.39 -13.30 13.92
CA VAL A 179 2.82 -13.09 13.63
C VAL A 179 3.60 -12.45 14.80
N LYS A 180 2.92 -11.92 15.82
CA LYS A 180 3.51 -11.36 17.03
C LYS A 180 4.07 -12.44 17.96
#